data_c86cf790c357dc4f0526f5250e78be46
#
_entry.id   c86cf790c357dc4f0526f5250e78be46
#
_cell.length_a   1.000
_cell.length_b   1.000
_cell.length_c   1.000
_cell.angle_alpha   90.00
_cell.angle_beta   90.00
_cell.angle_gamma   90.00
#
_symmetry.space_group_name_H-M   'P 1'
#
loop_
_entity.id
_entity.type
_entity.pdbx_description
1 polymer ?
#
loop_
_entity_poly.entity_id
_entity_poly.type
_entity_poly.pdbx_seq_one_letter_code
_entity_poly.pdbx_strand_id
1 'polypeptide(L)'
;MMSEGYVAFWALSQGAEQSLRAVCALVGINVRECPPEECERTEFRVEDVICAVLGRSEDRARWEHRGIHVLVIGDSLRLPGCEKAIGQLILADHARWQAAVTPHSSHLCVGIAGWSGGVGVSALAWDLCADMGSVLVNCSGPGPARGRGGRILVPEDGQVAWSRLSKGERYFLPSIANSLPCAQGVSFVGGDSRGYADSDDSRLPGLLAALRETRTVVCDLGRWGAQCEQTARNFDALILIGLGDAVGAARLCALSASFPFPCRSFLLIAPPPRGGFFSRTPLSGHISSTQISQITHTKGMGVHPAGIRPQQGQKGRRARSRLWEQIVECTQ
;
A
#
# COMPACT_ATOMS: atom_id res chain seq x y z
N MET A 1 -15.59 19.10 10.58
CA MET A 1 -14.76 18.83 11.77
C MET A 1 -14.24 17.42 11.60
N MET A 2 -12.92 17.26 11.47
CA MET A 2 -12.33 15.92 11.41
C MET A 2 -12.52 15.25 12.77
N SER A 3 -13.04 14.02 12.79
CA SER A 3 -13.14 13.24 14.02
C SER A 3 -11.73 12.98 14.55
N GLU A 4 -11.48 13.33 15.81
CA GLU A 4 -10.26 12.93 16.50
C GLU A 4 -10.49 11.52 17.05
N GLY A 5 -9.91 10.51 16.38
CA GLY A 5 -10.01 9.14 16.84
C GLY A 5 -9.42 8.93 18.24
N TYR A 6 -9.94 7.95 18.95
CA TYR A 6 -9.46 7.60 20.28
C TYR A 6 -9.23 6.09 20.45
N VAL A 7 -8.38 5.73 21.41
CA VAL A 7 -8.24 4.35 21.88
C VAL A 7 -9.26 4.14 23.01
N ALA A 8 -10.18 3.20 22.81
CA ALA A 8 -11.09 2.76 23.85
C ALA A 8 -10.38 1.79 24.80
N PHE A 9 -10.69 1.83 26.09
CA PHE A 9 -10.22 0.81 27.01
C PHE A 9 -11.31 0.40 28.01
N TRP A 10 -11.19 -0.83 28.51
CA TRP A 10 -12.10 -1.36 29.50
C TRP A 10 -11.45 -2.40 30.42
N ALA A 11 -11.88 -2.40 31.70
CA ALA A 11 -11.49 -3.38 32.72
C ALA A 11 -9.96 -3.52 32.94
N LEU A 12 -9.20 -2.44 32.72
CA LEU A 12 -7.79 -2.39 33.03
C LEU A 12 -7.58 -2.17 34.55
N SER A 13 -6.47 -2.70 35.07
CA SER A 13 -6.00 -2.30 36.39
C SER A 13 -5.53 -0.84 36.36
N GLN A 14 -5.53 -0.18 37.52
CA GLN A 14 -5.10 1.21 37.63
C GLN A 14 -3.69 1.45 37.04
N GLY A 15 -2.74 0.55 37.30
CA GLY A 15 -1.39 0.65 36.73
C GLY A 15 -1.36 0.46 35.23
N ALA A 16 -2.16 -0.48 34.69
CA ALA A 16 -2.27 -0.68 33.24
C ALA A 16 -2.92 0.52 32.53
N GLU A 17 -3.95 1.11 33.12
CA GLU A 17 -4.58 2.32 32.61
C GLU A 17 -3.61 3.50 32.57
N GLN A 18 -2.87 3.74 33.66
CA GLN A 18 -1.87 4.81 33.70
C GLN A 18 -0.79 4.62 32.62
N SER A 19 -0.27 3.39 32.45
CA SER A 19 0.69 3.09 31.40
C SER A 19 0.08 3.29 30.01
N LEU A 20 -1.15 2.85 29.76
CA LEU A 20 -1.82 3.06 28.49
C LEU A 20 -2.00 4.57 28.16
N ARG A 21 -2.45 5.34 29.12
CA ARG A 21 -2.60 6.80 28.98
C ARG A 21 -1.26 7.48 28.67
N ALA A 22 -0.17 7.06 29.33
CA ALA A 22 1.17 7.57 29.06
C ALA A 22 1.64 7.22 27.65
N VAL A 23 1.45 5.97 27.21
CA VAL A 23 1.77 5.54 25.84
C VAL A 23 1.01 6.33 24.80
N CYS A 24 -0.30 6.47 24.96
CA CYS A 24 -1.13 7.22 24.02
C CYS A 24 -0.80 8.72 24.00
N ALA A 25 -0.49 9.32 25.16
CA ALA A 25 -0.05 10.71 25.22
C ALA A 25 1.27 10.94 24.46
N LEU A 26 2.23 10.01 24.54
CA LEU A 26 3.50 10.08 23.79
C LEU A 26 3.29 10.07 22.26
N VAL A 27 2.24 9.39 21.79
CA VAL A 27 1.94 9.31 20.35
C VAL A 27 0.82 10.28 19.93
N GLY A 28 0.33 11.12 20.84
CA GLY A 28 -0.67 12.16 20.56
C GLY A 28 -2.05 11.59 20.24
N ILE A 29 -2.42 10.47 20.85
CA ILE A 29 -3.73 9.82 20.66
C ILE A 29 -4.56 9.94 21.94
N ASN A 30 -5.83 10.30 21.79
CA ASN A 30 -6.77 10.36 22.90
C ASN A 30 -7.14 8.96 23.43
N VAL A 31 -7.47 8.87 24.72
CA VAL A 31 -7.86 7.62 25.37
C VAL A 31 -9.17 7.83 26.10
N ARG A 32 -10.11 6.89 25.92
CA ARG A 32 -11.42 6.95 26.55
C ARG A 32 -11.76 5.61 27.20
N GLU A 33 -12.23 5.65 28.44
CA GLU A 33 -12.86 4.49 29.05
C GLU A 33 -14.22 4.24 28.39
N CYS A 34 -14.44 2.99 27.98
CA CYS A 34 -15.64 2.64 27.23
C CYS A 34 -16.11 1.24 27.65
N PRO A 35 -17.15 1.13 28.49
CA PRO A 35 -17.74 -0.15 28.84
C PRO A 35 -18.32 -0.88 27.63
N PRO A 36 -18.33 -2.23 27.61
CA PRO A 36 -18.86 -3.01 26.47
C PRO A 36 -20.31 -2.67 26.13
N GLU A 37 -21.11 -2.30 27.12
CA GLU A 37 -22.51 -1.88 26.92
C GLU A 37 -22.61 -0.57 26.12
N GLU A 38 -21.61 0.28 26.20
CA GLU A 38 -21.56 1.53 25.43
C GLU A 38 -21.32 1.24 23.95
N CYS A 39 -20.49 0.25 23.61
CA CYS A 39 -20.27 -0.09 22.21
C CYS A 39 -21.49 -0.73 21.52
N GLU A 40 -22.45 -1.25 22.29
CA GLU A 40 -23.71 -1.81 21.79
C GLU A 40 -24.78 -0.75 21.50
N ARG A 41 -24.61 0.48 21.98
CA ARG A 41 -25.59 1.56 21.78
C ARG A 41 -25.60 2.03 20.33
N THR A 42 -26.76 2.40 19.82
CA THR A 42 -26.98 2.92 18.47
C THR A 42 -26.21 4.22 18.19
N GLU A 43 -25.95 5.00 19.23
CA GLU A 43 -25.23 6.27 19.14
C GLU A 43 -23.70 6.11 19.15
N PHE A 44 -23.22 4.89 19.38
CA PHE A 44 -21.78 4.62 19.41
C PHE A 44 -21.19 4.67 17.99
N ARG A 45 -20.25 5.58 17.80
CA ARG A 45 -19.57 5.78 16.53
C ARG A 45 -18.32 4.92 16.44
N VAL A 46 -18.42 3.81 15.73
CA VAL A 46 -17.31 2.90 15.50
C VAL A 46 -16.16 3.59 14.74
N GLU A 47 -16.50 4.50 13.85
CA GLU A 47 -15.56 5.29 13.07
C GLU A 47 -14.65 6.21 13.91
N ASP A 48 -15.04 6.51 15.16
CA ASP A 48 -14.20 7.31 16.06
C ASP A 48 -13.22 6.44 16.89
N VAL A 49 -13.34 5.10 16.82
CA VAL A 49 -12.49 4.19 17.60
C VAL A 49 -11.34 3.65 16.77
N ILE A 50 -10.13 3.91 17.23
CA ILE A 50 -8.89 3.41 16.60
C ILE A 50 -8.69 1.92 16.86
N CYS A 51 -8.74 1.54 18.13
CA CYS A 51 -8.73 0.16 18.63
C CYS A 51 -9.28 0.12 20.06
N ALA A 52 -9.55 -1.08 20.57
CA ALA A 52 -9.93 -1.31 21.95
C ALA A 52 -8.83 -2.06 22.71
N VAL A 53 -8.53 -1.63 23.94
CA VAL A 53 -7.57 -2.28 24.85
C VAL A 53 -8.34 -2.81 26.05
N LEU A 54 -8.41 -4.12 26.19
CA LEU A 54 -9.23 -4.81 27.19
C LEU A 54 -8.37 -5.52 28.21
N GLY A 55 -8.78 -5.43 29.49
CA GLY A 55 -8.22 -6.21 30.58
C GLY A 55 -8.79 -7.62 30.71
N ARG A 56 -9.85 -7.95 29.95
CA ARG A 56 -10.54 -9.23 29.98
C ARG A 56 -10.82 -9.72 28.56
N SER A 57 -10.49 -11.00 28.31
CA SER A 57 -10.69 -11.62 27.00
C SER A 57 -12.16 -11.90 26.68
N GLU A 58 -13.02 -12.05 27.68
CA GLU A 58 -14.45 -12.34 27.52
C GLU A 58 -15.21 -11.23 26.81
N ASP A 59 -14.75 -9.98 26.92
CA ASP A 59 -15.37 -8.83 26.24
C ASP A 59 -14.94 -8.65 24.79
N ARG A 60 -13.95 -9.42 24.35
CA ARG A 60 -13.32 -9.29 23.02
C ARG A 60 -14.31 -9.43 21.88
N ALA A 61 -15.16 -10.47 21.93
CA ALA A 61 -16.10 -10.80 20.84
C ALA A 61 -17.09 -9.65 20.56
N ARG A 62 -17.49 -8.88 21.57
CA ARG A 62 -18.41 -7.74 21.41
C ARG A 62 -17.81 -6.61 20.57
N TRP A 63 -16.54 -6.32 20.80
CA TRP A 63 -15.80 -5.30 20.06
C TRP A 63 -15.45 -5.75 18.64
N GLU A 64 -14.99 -6.98 18.49
CA GLU A 64 -14.65 -7.52 17.17
C GLU A 64 -15.89 -7.65 16.25
N HIS A 65 -17.08 -7.95 16.83
CA HIS A 65 -18.32 -7.97 16.06
C HIS A 65 -18.65 -6.61 15.42
N ARG A 66 -18.20 -5.52 16.01
CA ARG A 66 -18.33 -4.15 15.48
C ARG A 66 -17.20 -3.78 14.51
N GLY A 67 -16.29 -4.72 14.19
CA GLY A 67 -15.14 -4.48 13.31
C GLY A 67 -13.99 -3.72 13.96
N ILE A 68 -13.99 -3.56 15.29
CA ILE A 68 -12.94 -2.87 16.04
C ILE A 68 -11.83 -3.87 16.38
N HIS A 69 -10.57 -3.50 16.08
CA HIS A 69 -9.42 -4.30 16.47
C HIS A 69 -9.21 -4.26 17.98
N VAL A 70 -8.97 -5.42 18.58
CA VAL A 70 -8.90 -5.60 20.03
C VAL A 70 -7.53 -6.08 20.48
N LEU A 71 -6.95 -5.36 21.42
CA LEU A 71 -5.75 -5.73 22.15
C LEU A 71 -6.15 -6.19 23.56
N VAL A 72 -5.86 -7.44 23.92
CA VAL A 72 -6.15 -7.95 25.26
C VAL A 72 -4.87 -7.92 26.08
N ILE A 73 -4.92 -7.23 27.22
CA ILE A 73 -3.85 -7.20 28.21
C ILE A 73 -3.92 -8.48 29.04
N GLY A 74 -2.87 -9.28 28.99
CA GLY A 74 -2.82 -10.58 29.66
C GLY A 74 -1.41 -11.15 29.69
N ASP A 75 -1.26 -12.46 29.51
CA ASP A 75 0.02 -13.14 29.66
C ASP A 75 1.09 -12.71 28.63
N SER A 76 0.69 -12.39 27.40
CA SER A 76 1.60 -12.02 26.31
C SER A 76 1.80 -10.49 26.17
N LEU A 77 0.82 -9.70 26.59
CA LEU A 77 0.88 -8.23 26.56
C LEU A 77 0.57 -7.71 27.96
N ARG A 78 1.58 -7.26 28.69
CA ARG A 78 1.44 -6.76 30.06
C ARG A 78 1.63 -5.24 30.12
N LEU A 79 0.77 -4.59 30.86
CA LEU A 79 0.91 -3.19 31.29
C LEU A 79 0.88 -3.13 32.81
N PRO A 80 1.88 -2.52 33.46
CA PRO A 80 3.13 -2.00 32.88
C PRO A 80 4.08 -3.12 32.44
N GLY A 81 4.99 -2.80 31.49
CA GLY A 81 6.07 -3.66 31.05
C GLY A 81 6.20 -3.88 29.53
N CYS A 82 5.09 -3.78 28.79
CA CYS A 82 5.09 -3.92 27.32
C CYS A 82 4.72 -2.63 26.60
N GLU A 83 4.98 -1.46 27.19
CA GLU A 83 4.55 -0.13 26.66
C GLU A 83 5.00 0.10 25.23
N LYS A 84 6.23 -0.27 24.90
CA LYS A 84 6.78 -0.12 23.53
C LYS A 84 6.01 -0.97 22.53
N ALA A 85 5.74 -2.23 22.87
CA ALA A 85 5.03 -3.14 21.96
C ALA A 85 3.57 -2.69 21.75
N ILE A 86 2.90 -2.30 22.82
CA ILE A 86 1.52 -1.79 22.78
C ILE A 86 1.47 -0.47 22.01
N GLY A 87 2.42 0.43 22.22
CA GLY A 87 2.52 1.68 21.45
C GLY A 87 2.67 1.43 19.95
N GLN A 88 3.48 0.45 19.56
CA GLN A 88 3.63 0.07 18.16
C GLN A 88 2.33 -0.50 17.56
N LEU A 89 1.60 -1.33 18.31
CA LEU A 89 0.31 -1.85 17.86
C LEU A 89 -0.74 -0.74 17.73
N ILE A 90 -0.83 0.16 18.71
CA ILE A 90 -1.73 1.32 18.66
C ILE A 90 -1.40 2.23 17.47
N LEU A 91 -0.12 2.48 17.19
CA LEU A 91 0.29 3.27 16.03
C LEU A 91 -0.09 2.60 14.71
N ALA A 92 0.05 1.27 14.62
CA ALA A 92 -0.37 0.51 13.44
C ALA A 92 -1.90 0.58 13.25
N ASP A 93 -2.67 0.50 14.33
CA ASP A 93 -4.12 0.64 14.29
C ASP A 93 -4.54 2.07 13.95
N HIS A 94 -3.87 3.07 14.51
CA HIS A 94 -4.11 4.46 14.18
C HIS A 94 -3.86 4.77 12.71
N ALA A 95 -2.79 4.23 12.14
CA ALA A 95 -2.53 4.37 10.70
C ALA A 95 -3.65 3.74 9.85
N ARG A 96 -4.14 2.55 10.24
CA ARG A 96 -5.30 1.90 9.58
C ARG A 96 -6.58 2.70 9.73
N TRP A 97 -6.85 3.19 10.92
CA TRP A 97 -8.01 4.03 11.20
C TRP A 97 -7.96 5.33 10.41
N GLN A 98 -6.83 6.03 10.40
CA GLN A 98 -6.66 7.24 9.57
C GLN A 98 -6.93 6.98 8.10
N ALA A 99 -6.47 5.84 7.57
CA ALA A 99 -6.75 5.45 6.20
C ALA A 99 -8.24 5.18 5.93
N ALA A 100 -8.99 4.72 6.95
CA ALA A 100 -10.42 4.42 6.83
C ALA A 100 -11.32 5.65 7.02
N VAL A 101 -10.95 6.55 7.95
CA VAL A 101 -11.78 7.72 8.34
C VAL A 101 -11.43 8.97 7.54
N THR A 102 -10.23 9.04 7.00
CA THR A 102 -9.91 10.13 6.05
C THR A 102 -10.84 9.97 4.86
N PRO A 103 -11.75 10.94 4.60
CA PRO A 103 -12.58 10.90 3.41
C PRO A 103 -11.61 10.66 2.25
N HIS A 104 -11.87 9.64 1.44
CA HIS A 104 -10.99 9.15 0.39
C HIS A 104 -10.24 10.33 -0.18
N SER A 105 -8.96 10.44 0.13
CA SER A 105 -8.17 11.55 -0.41
C SER A 105 -8.46 11.51 -1.89
N SER A 106 -8.72 12.65 -2.52
CA SER A 106 -8.96 12.72 -3.95
C SER A 106 -7.82 12.07 -4.76
N HIS A 107 -6.79 11.60 -4.07
CA HIS A 107 -5.59 11.02 -4.59
C HIS A 107 -5.50 9.52 -4.29
N LEU A 108 -5.39 8.74 -5.33
CA LEU A 108 -5.28 7.28 -5.27
C LEU A 108 -3.86 6.83 -4.92
N CYS A 109 -3.78 5.66 -4.29
CA CYS A 109 -2.56 4.90 -4.11
C CYS A 109 -2.65 3.59 -4.90
N VAL A 110 -1.80 3.44 -5.93
CA VAL A 110 -1.85 2.30 -6.86
C VAL A 110 -0.54 1.53 -6.81
N GLY A 111 -0.62 0.25 -6.48
CA GLY A 111 0.53 -0.67 -6.55
C GLY A 111 0.66 -1.27 -7.95
N ILE A 112 1.90 -1.46 -8.42
CA ILE A 112 2.19 -2.18 -9.67
C ILE A 112 3.20 -3.27 -9.38
N ALA A 113 2.87 -4.52 -9.71
CA ALA A 113 3.75 -5.66 -9.55
C ALA A 113 3.69 -6.60 -10.76
N GLY A 114 4.70 -7.45 -10.89
CA GLY A 114 4.76 -8.42 -11.98
C GLY A 114 4.71 -9.86 -11.50
N TRP A 115 3.89 -10.72 -12.12
CA TRP A 115 4.00 -12.18 -11.89
C TRP A 115 5.08 -12.84 -12.74
N SER A 116 5.69 -12.09 -13.66
CA SER A 116 6.84 -12.53 -14.45
C SER A 116 7.93 -11.46 -14.41
N GLY A 117 9.19 -11.87 -14.43
CA GLY A 117 10.32 -10.94 -14.49
C GLY A 117 10.45 -10.27 -15.85
N GLY A 118 10.97 -9.03 -15.89
CA GLY A 118 11.28 -8.33 -17.14
C GLY A 118 10.08 -7.87 -17.96
N VAL A 119 8.86 -7.93 -17.42
CA VAL A 119 7.62 -7.56 -18.13
C VAL A 119 7.36 -6.06 -18.19
N GLY A 120 8.20 -5.24 -17.56
CA GLY A 120 8.13 -3.79 -17.66
C GLY A 120 7.34 -3.10 -16.53
N VAL A 121 7.30 -3.67 -15.33
CA VAL A 121 6.67 -3.06 -14.14
C VAL A 121 7.14 -1.64 -13.92
N SER A 122 8.45 -1.44 -13.77
CA SER A 122 9.04 -0.10 -13.54
C SER A 122 8.79 0.87 -14.69
N ALA A 123 8.75 0.38 -15.94
CA ALA A 123 8.45 1.22 -17.09
C ALA A 123 6.99 1.69 -17.09
N LEU A 124 6.05 0.81 -16.75
CA LEU A 124 4.64 1.15 -16.63
C LEU A 124 4.42 2.13 -15.47
N ALA A 125 5.02 1.86 -14.31
CA ALA A 125 4.93 2.74 -13.14
C ALA A 125 5.41 4.17 -13.48
N TRP A 126 6.56 4.27 -14.13
CA TRP A 126 7.09 5.55 -14.60
C TRP A 126 6.16 6.26 -15.57
N ASP A 127 5.70 5.55 -16.62
CA ASP A 127 4.86 6.14 -17.65
C ASP A 127 3.50 6.58 -17.10
N LEU A 128 2.92 5.85 -16.15
CA LEU A 128 1.69 6.27 -15.46
C LEU A 128 1.93 7.53 -14.62
N CYS A 129 3.02 7.59 -13.87
CA CYS A 129 3.37 8.80 -13.11
C CYS A 129 3.55 10.03 -14.04
N ALA A 130 4.23 9.84 -15.15
CA ALA A 130 4.45 10.92 -16.13
C ALA A 130 3.15 11.40 -16.79
N ASP A 131 2.22 10.49 -17.06
CA ASP A 131 0.95 10.83 -17.70
C ASP A 131 -0.04 11.48 -16.71
N MET A 132 0.00 11.10 -15.44
CA MET A 132 -0.96 11.52 -14.40
C MET A 132 -0.43 12.58 -13.44
N GLY A 133 0.84 12.99 -13.55
CA GLY A 133 1.47 13.92 -12.60
C GLY A 133 1.59 13.35 -11.18
N SER A 134 1.67 12.03 -11.06
CA SER A 134 1.71 11.30 -9.80
C SER A 134 3.13 11.19 -9.24
N VAL A 135 3.26 10.78 -7.98
CA VAL A 135 4.55 10.47 -7.36
C VAL A 135 4.86 8.97 -7.54
N LEU A 136 6.07 8.67 -8.02
CA LEU A 136 6.57 7.30 -8.07
C LEU A 136 7.26 6.93 -6.76
N VAL A 137 6.86 5.83 -6.14
CA VAL A 137 7.55 5.22 -5.01
C VAL A 137 8.15 3.90 -5.45
N ASN A 138 9.49 3.85 -5.53
CA ASN A 138 10.20 2.62 -5.89
C ASN A 138 10.51 1.80 -4.64
N CYS A 139 9.87 0.65 -4.51
CA CYS A 139 10.09 -0.36 -3.47
C CYS A 139 10.27 -1.76 -4.09
N SER A 140 10.89 -1.81 -5.24
CA SER A 140 11.16 -3.07 -5.98
C SER A 140 12.45 -3.79 -5.56
N GLY A 141 13.04 -3.41 -4.42
CA GLY A 141 14.26 -4.00 -3.89
C GLY A 141 15.54 -3.21 -4.21
N PRO A 142 16.70 -3.87 -4.12
CA PRO A 142 17.98 -3.21 -4.28
C PRO A 142 18.14 -2.62 -5.68
N GLY A 143 18.37 -1.33 -5.68
CA GLY A 143 18.64 -0.57 -6.89
C GLY A 143 17.94 0.78 -6.93
N PRO A 144 18.44 1.66 -7.78
CA PRO A 144 17.84 2.96 -7.99
C PRO A 144 16.54 2.85 -8.78
N ALA A 145 15.66 3.83 -8.62
CA ALA A 145 14.48 3.95 -9.45
C ALA A 145 14.87 4.05 -10.94
N ARG A 146 14.02 3.55 -11.81
CA ARG A 146 14.24 3.57 -13.26
C ARG A 146 13.25 4.48 -13.94
N GLY A 147 13.78 5.46 -14.64
CA GLY A 147 13.02 6.37 -15.48
C GLY A 147 12.81 5.85 -16.89
N ARG A 148 12.31 6.72 -17.74
CA ARG A 148 12.03 6.43 -19.14
C ARG A 148 13.27 5.94 -19.89
N GLY A 149 13.12 4.87 -20.66
CA GLY A 149 14.25 4.26 -21.39
C GLY A 149 15.24 3.53 -20.51
N GLY A 150 14.90 3.19 -19.27
CA GLY A 150 15.77 2.49 -18.32
C GLY A 150 16.83 3.38 -17.67
N ARG A 151 16.68 4.71 -17.79
CA ARG A 151 17.60 5.67 -17.15
C ARG A 151 17.58 5.46 -15.64
N ILE A 152 18.76 5.36 -15.07
CA ILE A 152 18.94 5.27 -13.61
C ILE A 152 18.65 6.64 -12.98
N LEU A 153 17.85 6.63 -11.91
CA LEU A 153 17.47 7.82 -11.17
C LEU A 153 17.98 7.69 -9.74
N VAL A 154 18.87 8.58 -9.38
CA VAL A 154 19.43 8.63 -8.03
C VAL A 154 19.05 9.99 -7.42
N PRO A 155 18.46 10.01 -6.20
CA PRO A 155 18.24 11.26 -5.49
C PRO A 155 19.55 12.01 -5.24
N GLU A 156 19.53 13.32 -5.42
CA GLU A 156 20.67 14.19 -5.10
C GLU A 156 20.79 14.42 -3.59
N ASP A 157 21.92 14.98 -3.15
CA ASP A 157 22.11 15.33 -1.76
C ASP A 157 21.08 16.39 -1.32
N GLY A 158 20.44 16.14 -0.18
CA GLY A 158 19.35 17.00 0.33
C GLY A 158 17.96 16.54 -0.05
N GLN A 159 17.80 15.72 -1.10
CA GLN A 159 16.49 15.20 -1.54
C GLN A 159 16.08 13.96 -0.74
N VAL A 160 14.78 13.65 -0.79
CA VAL A 160 14.21 12.44 -0.16
C VAL A 160 14.71 11.19 -0.87
N ALA A 161 15.28 10.28 -0.08
CA ALA A 161 15.67 8.94 -0.50
C ALA A 161 15.31 7.95 0.60
N TRP A 162 15.21 6.66 0.28
CA TRP A 162 14.91 5.63 1.28
C TRP A 162 15.88 5.63 2.47
N SER A 163 17.16 5.91 2.24
CA SER A 163 18.18 6.00 3.29
C SER A 163 17.97 7.12 4.31
N ARG A 164 17.16 8.13 3.96
CA ARG A 164 16.88 9.30 4.81
C ARG A 164 15.56 9.20 5.57
N LEU A 165 14.73 8.22 5.23
CA LEU A 165 13.47 7.99 5.91
C LEU A 165 13.72 7.17 7.18
N SER A 166 13.32 7.70 8.33
CA SER A 166 13.47 7.03 9.61
C SER A 166 12.34 6.04 9.85
N LYS A 167 12.63 4.95 10.57
CA LYS A 167 11.61 4.00 10.97
C LYS A 167 10.77 4.56 12.11
N GLY A 168 9.45 4.53 11.95
CA GLY A 168 8.52 4.91 13.01
C GLY A 168 8.27 6.41 13.19
N GLU A 169 8.85 7.25 12.33
CA GLU A 169 8.56 8.68 12.34
C GLU A 169 7.33 9.01 11.49
N ARG A 170 6.54 9.97 11.97
CA ARG A 170 5.53 10.63 11.13
C ARG A 170 6.25 11.59 10.20
N TYR A 171 6.07 11.39 8.93
CA TYR A 171 6.67 12.28 7.94
C TYR A 171 5.93 13.61 7.92
N PHE A 172 6.67 14.69 8.13
CA PHE A 172 6.11 16.03 7.99
C PHE A 172 5.94 16.33 6.49
N LEU A 173 4.70 16.30 6.04
CA LEU A 173 4.29 16.36 4.65
C LEU A 173 4.94 17.50 3.85
N PRO A 174 4.96 18.77 4.30
CA PRO A 174 5.57 19.85 3.54
C PRO A 174 7.07 19.61 3.29
N SER A 175 7.80 19.03 4.24
CA SER A 175 9.21 18.71 4.06
C SER A 175 9.44 17.62 3.02
N ILE A 176 8.62 16.58 3.02
CA ILE A 176 8.70 15.51 2.01
C ILE A 176 8.35 16.05 0.63
N ALA A 177 7.20 16.73 0.49
CA ALA A 177 6.71 17.20 -0.80
C ALA A 177 7.69 18.16 -1.49
N ASN A 178 8.34 19.03 -0.72
CA ASN A 178 9.31 20.01 -1.23
C ASN A 178 10.69 19.41 -1.51
N SER A 179 11.02 18.25 -0.92
CA SER A 179 12.31 17.60 -1.04
C SER A 179 12.31 16.37 -1.93
N LEU A 180 11.19 16.07 -2.61
CA LEU A 180 11.13 14.98 -3.57
C LEU A 180 12.05 15.27 -4.76
N PRO A 181 12.93 14.32 -5.14
CA PRO A 181 13.65 14.39 -6.39
C PRO A 181 12.66 14.39 -7.57
N CYS A 182 12.99 15.16 -8.59
CA CYS A 182 12.20 15.22 -9.82
C CYS A 182 13.08 14.94 -11.02
N ALA A 183 12.71 13.99 -11.84
CA ALA A 183 13.39 13.70 -13.08
C ALA A 183 12.38 13.57 -14.23
N GLN A 184 12.65 14.20 -15.35
CA GLN A 184 11.76 14.15 -16.53
C GLN A 184 10.28 14.50 -16.21
N GLY A 185 10.04 15.37 -15.24
CA GLY A 185 8.70 15.78 -14.81
C GLY A 185 7.99 14.82 -13.85
N VAL A 186 8.65 13.75 -13.40
CA VAL A 186 8.12 12.80 -12.42
C VAL A 186 8.83 12.99 -11.08
N SER A 187 8.07 13.28 -10.03
CA SER A 187 8.58 13.25 -8.66
C SER A 187 8.69 11.80 -8.19
N PHE A 188 9.76 11.45 -7.46
CA PHE A 188 9.94 10.07 -7.04
C PHE A 188 10.59 9.90 -5.67
N VAL A 189 10.39 8.75 -5.05
CA VAL A 189 11.17 8.23 -3.93
C VAL A 189 11.88 6.97 -4.40
N GLY A 190 13.19 6.93 -4.25
CA GLY A 190 14.00 5.80 -4.71
C GLY A 190 15.17 5.50 -3.77
N GLY A 191 15.86 4.38 -4.06
CA GLY A 191 17.10 4.02 -3.38
C GLY A 191 18.27 4.89 -3.82
N ASP A 192 19.25 5.03 -2.93
CA ASP A 192 20.56 5.59 -3.18
C ASP A 192 21.65 4.59 -2.78
N SER A 193 22.92 5.01 -2.79
CA SER A 193 24.06 4.16 -2.40
C SER A 193 24.04 3.71 -0.93
N ARG A 194 23.20 4.33 -0.08
CA ARG A 194 23.11 4.10 1.37
C ARG A 194 21.91 3.24 1.75
N GLY A 195 20.93 3.08 0.86
CA GLY A 195 19.78 2.28 1.17
C GLY A 195 18.70 2.27 0.09
N TYR A 196 17.84 1.26 0.19
CA TYR A 196 16.68 1.03 -0.67
C TYR A 196 15.51 0.53 0.19
N ALA A 197 14.38 0.29 -0.42
CA ALA A 197 13.27 -0.39 0.22
C ALA A 197 12.77 -1.56 -0.63
N ASP A 198 12.39 -2.61 0.06
CA ASP A 198 11.58 -3.70 -0.46
C ASP A 198 10.08 -3.39 -0.22
N SER A 199 9.22 -4.15 -0.87
CA SER A 199 7.78 -3.94 -0.78
C SER A 199 7.17 -4.19 0.60
N ASP A 200 7.90 -4.83 1.53
CA ASP A 200 7.51 -5.04 2.94
C ASP A 200 8.15 -4.03 3.91
N ASP A 201 8.80 -2.99 3.40
CA ASP A 201 9.47 -2.01 4.24
C ASP A 201 8.49 -1.31 5.19
N SER A 202 8.79 -1.34 6.47
CA SER A 202 7.93 -0.79 7.53
C SER A 202 7.71 0.72 7.47
N ARG A 203 8.52 1.45 6.69
CA ARG A 203 8.39 2.90 6.46
C ARG A 203 7.33 3.22 5.40
N LEU A 204 7.03 2.26 4.54
CA LEU A 204 6.19 2.46 3.37
C LEU A 204 4.77 2.93 3.71
N PRO A 205 4.03 2.35 4.68
CA PRO A 205 2.68 2.81 5.00
C PRO A 205 2.60 4.28 5.40
N GLY A 206 3.54 4.73 6.25
CA GLY A 206 3.60 6.12 6.69
C GLY A 206 3.94 7.09 5.54
N LEU A 207 4.86 6.69 4.66
CA LEU A 207 5.21 7.47 3.48
C LEU A 207 4.03 7.59 2.51
N LEU A 208 3.33 6.48 2.23
CA LEU A 208 2.16 6.48 1.36
C LEU A 208 1.04 7.37 1.91
N ALA A 209 0.74 7.26 3.20
CA ALA A 209 -0.25 8.11 3.86
C ALA A 209 0.11 9.60 3.69
N ALA A 210 1.36 9.96 3.95
CA ALA A 210 1.82 11.35 3.80
C ALA A 210 1.72 11.85 2.33
N LEU A 211 2.15 11.07 1.36
CA LEU A 211 2.13 11.48 -0.05
C LEU A 211 0.70 11.60 -0.61
N ARG A 212 -0.21 10.71 -0.19
CA ARG A 212 -1.63 10.72 -0.63
C ARG A 212 -2.39 11.98 -0.24
N GLU A 213 -1.96 12.70 0.78
CA GLU A 213 -2.63 13.94 1.16
C GLU A 213 -2.58 15.02 0.05
N THR A 214 -1.56 14.95 -0.81
CA THR A 214 -1.34 15.98 -1.84
C THR A 214 -1.33 15.47 -3.27
N ARG A 215 -1.03 14.20 -3.49
CA ARG A 215 -0.84 13.64 -4.83
C ARG A 215 -1.21 12.17 -4.89
N THR A 216 -1.66 11.74 -6.04
CA THR A 216 -1.75 10.32 -6.38
C THR A 216 -0.36 9.68 -6.34
N VAL A 217 -0.29 8.46 -5.79
CA VAL A 217 0.94 7.71 -5.61
C VAL A 217 0.88 6.44 -6.44
N VAL A 218 1.95 6.15 -7.16
CA VAL A 218 2.15 4.89 -7.88
C VAL A 218 3.37 4.19 -7.29
N CYS A 219 3.19 2.96 -6.79
CA CYS A 219 4.25 2.15 -6.21
C CYS A 219 4.75 1.10 -7.19
N ASP A 220 6.04 1.12 -7.49
CA ASP A 220 6.72 0.01 -8.15
C ASP A 220 7.14 -1.04 -7.10
N LEU A 221 6.40 -2.14 -7.07
CA LEU A 221 6.62 -3.26 -6.13
C LEU A 221 7.56 -4.33 -6.70
N GLY A 222 7.97 -4.18 -7.95
CA GLY A 222 8.79 -5.18 -8.63
C GLY A 222 8.03 -6.47 -8.90
N ARG A 223 8.40 -7.57 -8.22
CA ARG A 223 7.75 -8.88 -8.40
C ARG A 223 6.73 -9.13 -7.29
N TRP A 224 5.53 -9.58 -7.68
CA TRP A 224 4.51 -10.03 -6.73
C TRP A 224 4.98 -11.25 -5.94
N GLY A 225 4.76 -11.26 -4.65
CA GLY A 225 5.10 -12.34 -3.73
C GLY A 225 4.70 -12.02 -2.30
N ALA A 226 5.11 -12.86 -1.35
CA ALA A 226 4.76 -12.73 0.08
C ALA A 226 5.04 -11.33 0.65
N GLN A 227 6.18 -10.75 0.27
CA GLN A 227 6.58 -9.41 0.73
C GLN A 227 5.61 -8.29 0.28
N CYS A 228 4.84 -8.51 -0.78
CA CYS A 228 3.90 -7.51 -1.29
C CYS A 228 2.54 -7.55 -0.59
N GLU A 229 2.18 -8.68 0.02
CA GLU A 229 0.82 -8.92 0.54
C GLU A 229 0.40 -7.91 1.61
N GLN A 230 1.26 -7.67 2.57
CA GLN A 230 0.98 -6.73 3.65
C GLN A 230 0.89 -5.29 3.14
N THR A 231 1.81 -4.90 2.26
CA THR A 231 1.86 -3.57 1.68
C THR A 231 0.68 -3.31 0.76
N ALA A 232 0.22 -4.32 0.02
CA ALA A 232 -0.89 -4.17 -0.90
C ALA A 232 -2.21 -3.77 -0.23
N ARG A 233 -2.34 -3.95 1.08
CA ARG A 233 -3.48 -3.45 1.88
C ARG A 233 -3.55 -1.92 1.96
N ASN A 234 -2.46 -1.23 1.63
CA ASN A 234 -2.41 0.23 1.61
C ASN A 234 -2.78 0.82 0.24
N PHE A 235 -3.08 -0.01 -0.75
CA PHE A 235 -3.44 0.42 -2.09
C PHE A 235 -4.94 0.39 -2.32
N ASP A 236 -5.43 1.38 -3.06
CA ASP A 236 -6.80 1.39 -3.56
C ASP A 236 -6.98 0.42 -4.72
N ALA A 237 -5.91 0.24 -5.52
CA ALA A 237 -5.87 -0.70 -6.62
C ALA A 237 -4.48 -1.32 -6.81
N LEU A 238 -4.44 -2.54 -7.32
CA LEU A 238 -3.23 -3.27 -7.68
C LEU A 238 -3.25 -3.60 -9.18
N ILE A 239 -2.20 -3.18 -9.88
CA ILE A 239 -1.97 -3.57 -11.27
C ILE A 239 -0.97 -4.71 -11.28
N LEU A 240 -1.38 -5.86 -11.75
CA LEU A 240 -0.52 -7.02 -11.95
C LEU A 240 -0.22 -7.20 -13.44
N ILE A 241 1.06 -7.29 -13.77
CA ILE A 241 1.51 -7.44 -15.16
C ILE A 241 2.35 -8.69 -15.34
N GLY A 242 2.12 -9.44 -16.41
CA GLY A 242 2.93 -10.61 -16.75
C GLY A 242 2.62 -11.19 -18.10
N LEU A 243 3.28 -12.31 -18.41
CA LEU A 243 3.14 -12.99 -19.69
C LEU A 243 1.83 -13.78 -19.76
N GLY A 244 1.17 -13.73 -20.91
CA GLY A 244 -0.05 -14.50 -21.21
C GLY A 244 0.22 -15.88 -21.85
N ASP A 245 1.43 -16.42 -21.69
CA ASP A 245 1.76 -17.79 -22.10
C ASP A 245 1.38 -18.82 -21.01
N ALA A 246 1.50 -20.10 -21.32
CA ALA A 246 1.16 -21.16 -20.38
C ALA A 246 1.96 -21.10 -19.07
N VAL A 247 3.24 -20.72 -19.13
CA VAL A 247 4.11 -20.58 -17.97
C VAL A 247 3.69 -19.38 -17.12
N GLY A 248 3.39 -18.26 -17.76
CA GLY A 248 2.87 -17.07 -17.10
C GLY A 248 1.51 -17.33 -16.41
N ALA A 249 0.61 -18.04 -17.10
CA ALA A 249 -0.68 -18.44 -16.55
C ALA A 249 -0.50 -19.34 -15.30
N ALA A 250 0.32 -20.36 -15.39
CA ALA A 250 0.61 -21.25 -14.25
C ALA A 250 1.21 -20.50 -13.06
N ARG A 251 2.14 -19.56 -13.30
CA ARG A 251 2.71 -18.71 -12.26
C ARG A 251 1.66 -17.82 -11.59
N LEU A 252 0.79 -17.19 -12.39
CA LEU A 252 -0.26 -16.33 -11.84
C LEU A 252 -1.24 -17.14 -10.99
N CYS A 253 -1.64 -18.35 -11.42
CA CYS A 253 -2.48 -19.24 -10.63
C CYS A 253 -1.82 -19.63 -9.30
N ALA A 254 -0.54 -20.03 -9.33
CA ALA A 254 0.20 -20.38 -8.13
C ALA A 254 0.32 -19.19 -7.16
N LEU A 255 0.63 -18.01 -7.67
CA LEU A 255 0.74 -16.79 -6.87
C LEU A 255 -0.61 -16.36 -6.26
N SER A 256 -1.69 -16.42 -7.02
CA SER A 256 -3.02 -16.06 -6.51
C SER A 256 -3.55 -17.04 -5.45
N ALA A 257 -3.15 -18.31 -5.53
CA ALA A 257 -3.48 -19.31 -4.52
C ALA A 257 -2.68 -19.13 -3.22
N SER A 258 -1.40 -18.72 -3.33
CA SER A 258 -0.51 -18.54 -2.19
C SER A 258 -0.61 -17.15 -1.55
N PHE A 259 -0.89 -16.14 -2.34
CA PHE A 259 -0.91 -14.73 -1.93
C PHE A 259 -2.15 -14.04 -2.52
N PRO A 260 -3.30 -14.12 -1.84
CA PRO A 260 -4.55 -13.52 -2.31
C PRO A 260 -4.40 -12.01 -2.45
N PHE A 261 -5.05 -11.46 -3.48
CA PHE A 261 -4.99 -10.02 -3.74
C PHE A 261 -5.85 -9.26 -2.73
N PRO A 262 -5.29 -8.38 -1.91
CA PRO A 262 -6.02 -7.74 -0.80
C PRO A 262 -6.88 -6.55 -1.20
N CYS A 263 -6.78 -6.10 -2.45
CA CYS A 263 -7.51 -4.96 -2.99
C CYS A 263 -7.98 -5.24 -4.42
N ARG A 264 -8.69 -4.30 -5.03
CA ARG A 264 -9.12 -4.39 -6.43
C ARG A 264 -7.93 -4.56 -7.36
N SER A 265 -7.95 -5.59 -8.19
CA SER A 265 -6.81 -5.97 -9.01
C SER A 265 -7.14 -5.91 -10.50
N PHE A 266 -6.19 -5.37 -11.26
CA PHE A 266 -6.21 -5.25 -12.70
C PHE A 266 -5.10 -6.11 -13.28
N LEU A 267 -5.45 -7.09 -14.12
CA LEU A 267 -4.46 -7.94 -14.77
C LEU A 267 -4.09 -7.39 -16.14
N LEU A 268 -2.82 -7.14 -16.34
CA LEU A 268 -2.27 -6.71 -17.62
C LEU A 268 -1.45 -7.84 -18.25
N ILE A 269 -1.91 -8.34 -19.39
CA ILE A 269 -1.25 -9.42 -20.11
C ILE A 269 -0.28 -8.83 -21.12
N ALA A 270 1.00 -9.00 -20.87
CA ALA A 270 2.05 -8.63 -21.80
C ALA A 270 2.13 -9.64 -22.96
N PRO A 271 2.40 -9.17 -24.19
CA PRO A 271 2.62 -10.08 -25.32
C PRO A 271 3.88 -10.94 -25.08
N PRO A 272 3.89 -12.18 -25.54
CA PRO A 272 5.06 -13.04 -25.45
C PRO A 272 6.23 -12.45 -26.25
N PRO A 273 7.49 -12.77 -25.88
CA PRO A 273 8.67 -12.38 -26.65
C PRO A 273 8.56 -12.87 -28.11
N ARG A 274 9.04 -12.07 -29.05
CA ARG A 274 9.04 -12.46 -30.46
C ARG A 274 9.92 -13.71 -30.68
N GLY A 275 9.38 -14.72 -31.33
CA GLY A 275 10.11 -15.97 -31.71
C GLY A 275 9.77 -17.20 -30.84
N GLY A 276 8.91 -17.12 -29.87
CA GLY A 276 8.43 -18.27 -29.11
C GLY A 276 7.14 -18.86 -29.69
N PHE A 277 7.08 -20.19 -29.83
CA PHE A 277 5.85 -20.95 -30.05
C PHE A 277 5.02 -20.94 -28.76
N PHE A 278 4.31 -19.86 -28.47
CA PHE A 278 3.48 -19.78 -27.27
C PHE A 278 2.01 -19.76 -27.66
N SER A 279 1.32 -20.82 -27.30
CA SER A 279 -0.14 -20.87 -27.31
C SER A 279 -0.70 -19.80 -26.36
N ARG A 280 -1.64 -18.99 -26.85
CA ARG A 280 -2.41 -18.10 -25.96
C ARG A 280 -3.27 -18.96 -25.07
N THR A 281 -2.94 -19.01 -23.79
CA THR A 281 -3.78 -19.69 -22.80
C THR A 281 -4.79 -18.66 -22.25
N PRO A 282 -6.10 -18.93 -22.33
CA PRO A 282 -7.09 -18.04 -21.74
C PRO A 282 -6.93 -18.09 -20.22
N LEU A 283 -6.53 -16.96 -19.63
CA LEU A 283 -6.41 -16.83 -18.17
C LEU A 283 -7.77 -16.85 -17.46
N SER A 284 -8.84 -16.49 -18.17
CA SER A 284 -10.18 -16.33 -17.63
C SER A 284 -10.80 -17.60 -17.04
N GLY A 285 -10.32 -18.80 -17.40
CA GLY A 285 -10.80 -20.08 -16.87
C GLY A 285 -10.07 -20.56 -15.61
N HIS A 286 -8.96 -19.94 -15.23
CA HIS A 286 -8.06 -20.46 -14.19
C HIS A 286 -8.01 -19.59 -12.93
N ILE A 287 -8.57 -18.39 -12.97
CA ILE A 287 -8.53 -17.47 -11.85
C ILE A 287 -9.96 -17.18 -11.40
N SER A 288 -10.41 -17.93 -10.41
CA SER A 288 -11.64 -17.63 -9.68
C SER A 288 -11.32 -16.55 -8.64
N SER A 289 -11.53 -15.29 -8.96
CA SER A 289 -11.32 -14.22 -7.99
C SER A 289 -12.40 -13.15 -8.17
N THR A 290 -13.20 -13.00 -7.13
CA THR A 290 -14.12 -11.86 -6.95
C THR A 290 -13.38 -10.52 -6.86
N GLN A 291 -12.04 -10.55 -6.76
CA GLN A 291 -11.17 -9.39 -6.60
C GLN A 291 -10.55 -8.88 -7.90
N ILE A 292 -10.65 -9.66 -9.00
CA ILE A 292 -10.11 -9.22 -10.29
C ILE A 292 -11.17 -8.35 -10.99
N SER A 293 -10.90 -7.06 -11.03
CA SER A 293 -11.81 -6.08 -11.64
C SER A 293 -11.76 -6.13 -13.16
N GLN A 294 -10.59 -6.42 -13.73
CA GLN A 294 -10.44 -6.45 -15.18
C GLN A 294 -9.19 -7.19 -15.66
N ILE A 295 -9.32 -7.85 -16.83
CA ILE A 295 -8.20 -8.44 -17.57
C ILE A 295 -8.02 -7.66 -18.89
N THR A 296 -6.87 -7.05 -19.08
CA THR A 296 -6.57 -6.24 -20.26
C THR A 296 -5.24 -6.64 -20.90
N HIS A 297 -5.19 -6.65 -22.22
CA HIS A 297 -3.94 -6.85 -22.96
C HIS A 297 -3.14 -5.55 -23.02
N THR A 298 -1.83 -5.62 -22.74
CA THR A 298 -0.93 -4.44 -22.79
C THR A 298 -0.61 -3.97 -24.21
N LYS A 299 -1.21 -4.59 -25.22
CA LYS A 299 -1.00 -4.21 -26.64
C LYS A 299 -1.34 -2.72 -26.82
N GLY A 300 -0.32 -1.93 -27.13
CA GLY A 300 -0.47 -0.48 -27.28
C GLY A 300 -0.12 0.34 -26.06
N MET A 301 0.08 -0.25 -24.86
CA MET A 301 0.48 0.47 -23.64
C MET A 301 1.98 0.78 -23.57
N GLY A 302 2.78 0.30 -24.52
CA GLY A 302 4.23 0.51 -24.52
C GLY A 302 5.00 -0.43 -23.60
N VAL A 303 4.33 -1.40 -23.00
CA VAL A 303 4.95 -2.39 -22.11
C VAL A 303 5.46 -3.56 -22.94
N HIS A 304 6.77 -3.82 -22.90
CA HIS A 304 7.41 -4.87 -23.67
C HIS A 304 8.32 -5.73 -22.79
N PRO A 305 8.22 -7.09 -22.86
CA PRO A 305 9.00 -7.99 -22.00
C PRO A 305 10.52 -7.96 -22.26
N ALA A 306 10.98 -7.39 -23.35
CA ALA A 306 12.39 -7.45 -23.75
C ALA A 306 13.14 -6.11 -23.68
N GLY A 307 12.72 -5.18 -22.83
CA GLY A 307 13.37 -3.86 -22.76
C GLY A 307 13.32 -3.06 -24.07
N ILE A 308 12.49 -3.48 -25.01
CA ILE A 308 12.35 -2.85 -26.31
C ILE A 308 11.45 -1.63 -26.13
N ARG A 309 11.98 -0.50 -26.51
CA ARG A 309 11.46 0.86 -26.52
C ARG A 309 9.95 0.97 -26.28
N PRO A 310 9.52 1.67 -25.23
CA PRO A 310 8.12 2.00 -25.05
C PRO A 310 7.58 2.63 -26.34
N GLN A 311 6.41 2.22 -26.79
CA GLN A 311 5.74 2.92 -27.87
C GLN A 311 5.45 4.35 -27.41
N GLN A 312 6.39 5.24 -27.72
CA GLN A 312 6.34 6.66 -27.44
C GLN A 312 5.33 7.29 -28.40
N GLY A 313 4.08 7.03 -28.24
CA GLY A 313 3.10 7.57 -29.14
C GLY A 313 1.79 7.88 -28.41
N GLN A 314 1.03 8.75 -29.04
CA GLN A 314 -0.31 9.12 -28.61
C GLN A 314 -1.21 7.89 -28.30
N LYS A 315 -0.99 6.76 -29.00
CA LYS A 315 -1.70 5.49 -28.76
C LYS A 315 -1.40 4.89 -27.39
N GLY A 316 -0.14 4.86 -26.97
CA GLY A 316 0.26 4.33 -25.66
C GLY A 316 -0.30 5.18 -24.50
N ARG A 317 -0.22 6.49 -24.64
CA ARG A 317 -0.79 7.43 -23.67
C ARG A 317 -2.30 7.26 -23.52
N ARG A 318 -3.05 7.18 -24.62
CA ARG A 318 -4.49 6.91 -24.59
C ARG A 318 -4.85 5.60 -23.92
N ALA A 319 -4.07 4.53 -24.15
CA ALA A 319 -4.31 3.23 -23.52
C ALA A 319 -4.09 3.30 -22.00
N ARG A 320 -3.05 4.00 -21.54
CA ARG A 320 -2.80 4.20 -20.10
C ARG A 320 -3.84 5.13 -19.45
N SER A 321 -4.29 6.17 -20.16
CA SER A 321 -5.39 7.02 -19.67
C SER A 321 -6.66 6.22 -19.45
N ARG A 322 -7.04 5.36 -20.38
CA ARG A 322 -8.20 4.47 -20.22
C ARG A 322 -8.06 3.49 -19.04
N LEU A 323 -6.89 2.90 -18.87
CA LEU A 323 -6.61 2.05 -17.70
C LEU A 323 -6.80 2.87 -16.41
N TRP A 324 -6.30 4.09 -16.39
CA TRP A 324 -6.44 4.96 -15.25
C TRP A 324 -7.90 5.33 -14.95
N GLU A 325 -8.66 5.72 -15.96
CA GLU A 325 -10.10 5.97 -15.85
C GLU A 325 -10.83 4.79 -15.23
N GLN A 326 -10.54 3.58 -15.68
CA GLN A 326 -11.12 2.35 -15.14
C GLN A 326 -10.72 2.11 -13.66
N ILE A 327 -9.48 2.41 -13.29
CA ILE A 327 -9.03 2.32 -11.89
C ILE A 327 -9.83 3.31 -11.03
N VAL A 328 -9.96 4.56 -11.48
CA VAL A 328 -10.73 5.59 -10.77
C VAL A 328 -12.20 5.16 -10.62
N GLU A 329 -12.85 4.75 -11.70
CA GLU A 329 -14.25 4.29 -11.67
C GLU A 329 -14.47 3.11 -10.72
N CYS A 330 -13.51 2.19 -10.65
CA CYS A 330 -13.61 1.05 -9.75
C CYS A 330 -13.29 1.36 -8.30
N THR A 331 -12.62 2.47 -7.99
CA THR A 331 -12.18 2.82 -6.63
C THR A 331 -13.08 3.87 -5.95
N GLN A 332 -13.92 4.54 -6.72
CA GLN A 332 -15.01 5.38 -6.22
C GLN A 332 -16.22 4.53 -5.83
#